data_4590d508d762569309d417cf356edcf9
#
_entry.id   4590d508d762569309d417cf356edcf9
#
_cell.length_a   1.000
_cell.length_b   1.000
_cell.length_c   1.000
_cell.angle_alpha   90.00
_cell.angle_beta   90.00
_cell.angle_gamma   90.00
#
_symmetry.space_group_name_H-M   'P 1'
#
loop_
_entity.id
_entity.type
_entity.pdbx_description
1 polymer ?
#
loop_
_entity_poly.entity_id
_entity_poly.type
_entity_poly.pdbx_seq_one_letter_code
_entity_poly.pdbx_strand_id
1 'polypeptide(L)'
;MKRTLPWQTPARNYYPLPKVLCRLGLSPGKIAVYSFLMYCENRTTYQCYPSYRTIGEAVGMSRNTVAKYVRQLEEKGLIRTERTTVTLKDGRKRNGSLLYTILPPEQAVEQFNRQQLAKAEAAAERRRIQDTLAKQAAEAPPSPL
;
A
#
# COMPACT_ATOMS: atom_id res chain seq x y z
N MET A 1 -7.44 -37.01 17.18
CA MET A 1 -7.87 -35.60 17.05
C MET A 1 -7.84 -35.17 15.59
N LYS A 2 -8.98 -34.84 15.04
CA LYS A 2 -9.01 -34.27 13.68
C LYS A 2 -8.48 -32.86 13.73
N ARG A 3 -7.44 -32.57 12.96
CA ARG A 3 -6.87 -31.24 12.86
C ARG A 3 -7.80 -30.35 12.03
N THR A 4 -8.35 -29.30 12.65
CA THR A 4 -9.21 -28.36 11.96
C THR A 4 -8.37 -27.50 11.02
N LEU A 5 -8.74 -27.46 9.75
CA LEU A 5 -8.07 -26.60 8.78
C LEU A 5 -8.45 -25.13 9.00
N PRO A 6 -7.58 -24.16 8.64
CA PRO A 6 -7.87 -22.75 8.92
C PRO A 6 -9.22 -22.27 8.39
N TRP A 7 -9.68 -22.74 7.25
CA TRP A 7 -10.97 -22.36 6.68
C TRP A 7 -12.17 -23.01 7.37
N GLN A 8 -11.93 -23.98 8.24
CA GLN A 8 -12.97 -24.62 9.06
C GLN A 8 -13.11 -23.96 10.42
N THR A 9 -12.25 -22.98 10.73
CA THR A 9 -12.29 -22.25 11.99
C THR A 9 -13.45 -21.24 11.97
N PRO A 10 -14.13 -20.99 13.10
CA PRO A 10 -15.14 -19.94 13.14
C PRO A 10 -14.61 -18.59 12.67
N ALA A 11 -15.43 -17.83 11.95
CA ALA A 11 -15.07 -16.53 11.38
C ALA A 11 -14.51 -15.53 12.39
N ARG A 12 -14.82 -15.69 13.67
CA ARG A 12 -14.29 -14.85 14.75
C ARG A 12 -12.77 -15.02 14.97
N ASN A 13 -12.19 -16.13 14.49
CA ASN A 13 -10.78 -16.45 14.70
C ASN A 13 -9.90 -16.06 13.51
N TYR A 14 -10.48 -15.56 12.42
CA TYR A 14 -9.74 -15.07 11.27
C TYR A 14 -10.58 -14.04 10.50
N TYR A 15 -9.93 -13.30 9.64
CA TYR A 15 -10.60 -12.30 8.80
C TYR A 15 -10.05 -12.39 7.37
N PRO A 16 -10.88 -12.05 6.37
CA PRO A 16 -10.45 -12.12 4.98
C PRO A 16 -9.54 -10.96 4.60
N LEU A 17 -8.53 -11.24 3.78
CA LEU A 17 -7.72 -10.23 3.11
C LEU A 17 -8.00 -10.28 1.61
N PRO A 18 -8.01 -9.13 0.92
CA PRO A 18 -8.16 -9.11 -0.52
C PRO A 18 -7.03 -9.87 -1.20
N LYS A 19 -7.36 -10.81 -2.07
CA LYS A 19 -6.36 -11.60 -2.82
C LYS A 19 -5.42 -10.71 -3.63
N VAL A 20 -5.91 -9.59 -4.10
CA VAL A 20 -5.17 -8.65 -4.95
C VAL A 20 -3.96 -8.01 -4.25
N LEU A 21 -3.90 -8.02 -2.92
CA LEU A 21 -2.75 -7.50 -2.17
C LEU A 21 -1.43 -8.13 -2.63
N CYS A 22 -1.45 -9.42 -2.99
CA CYS A 22 -0.26 -10.11 -3.45
C CYS A 22 0.17 -9.70 -4.86
N ARG A 23 -0.67 -8.98 -5.60
CA ARG A 23 -0.43 -8.55 -6.98
C ARG A 23 -0.10 -7.07 -7.12
N LEU A 24 -0.21 -6.29 -6.04
CA LEU A 24 0.01 -4.85 -6.07
C LEU A 24 1.48 -4.43 -5.88
N GLY A 25 2.38 -5.38 -5.80
CA GLY A 25 3.80 -5.09 -5.60
C GLY A 25 4.13 -4.53 -4.22
N LEU A 26 3.31 -4.85 -3.22
CA LEU A 26 3.53 -4.39 -1.85
C LEU A 26 4.67 -5.16 -1.19
N SER A 27 5.51 -4.45 -0.42
CA SER A 27 6.52 -5.10 0.43
C SER A 27 5.84 -5.87 1.56
N PRO A 28 6.53 -6.88 2.15
CA PRO A 28 5.97 -7.62 3.29
C PRO A 28 5.53 -6.71 4.44
N GLY A 29 6.27 -5.66 4.72
CA GLY A 29 5.94 -4.71 5.79
C GLY A 29 4.64 -3.96 5.52
N LYS A 30 4.39 -3.55 4.29
CA LYS A 30 3.13 -2.90 3.91
C LYS A 30 1.95 -3.85 4.04
N ILE A 31 2.13 -5.10 3.62
CA ILE A 31 1.08 -6.12 3.75
C ILE A 31 0.77 -6.36 5.23
N ALA A 32 1.79 -6.43 6.09
CA ALA A 32 1.60 -6.62 7.53
C ALA A 32 0.84 -5.46 8.16
N VAL A 33 1.19 -4.22 7.84
CA VAL A 33 0.49 -3.03 8.36
C VAL A 33 -0.95 -3.00 7.86
N TYR A 34 -1.18 -3.21 6.58
CA TYR A 34 -2.53 -3.25 6.02
C TYR A 34 -3.37 -4.36 6.66
N SER A 35 -2.79 -5.53 6.82
CA SER A 35 -3.45 -6.67 7.46
C SER A 35 -3.88 -6.33 8.89
N PHE A 36 -3.03 -5.67 9.67
CA PHE A 36 -3.38 -5.27 11.02
C PHE A 36 -4.48 -4.20 11.05
N LEU A 37 -4.45 -3.25 10.12
CA LEU A 37 -5.54 -2.27 9.99
C LEU A 37 -6.87 -2.95 9.68
N MET A 38 -6.88 -3.94 8.81
CA MET A 38 -8.07 -4.74 8.54
C MET A 38 -8.54 -5.54 9.75
N TYR A 39 -7.60 -6.02 10.56
CA TYR A 39 -7.93 -6.67 11.84
C TYR A 39 -8.65 -5.70 12.79
N CYS A 40 -8.22 -4.45 12.82
CA CYS A 40 -8.77 -3.43 13.72
C CYS A 40 -10.06 -2.78 13.21
N GLU A 41 -10.37 -2.90 11.90
CA GLU A 41 -11.49 -2.16 11.31
C GLU A 41 -12.84 -2.54 11.89
N ASN A 42 -13.71 -1.54 12.01
CA ASN A 42 -15.12 -1.75 12.24
C ASN A 42 -15.76 -2.14 10.91
N ARG A 43 -16.36 -3.32 10.83
CA ARG A 43 -16.95 -3.85 9.59
C ARG A 43 -18.12 -3.03 9.05
N THR A 44 -18.74 -2.20 9.89
CA THR A 44 -19.84 -1.33 9.48
C THR A 44 -19.32 -0.03 8.86
N THR A 45 -18.27 0.56 9.46
CA THR A 45 -17.75 1.86 9.03
C THR A 45 -16.48 1.75 8.18
N TYR A 46 -15.83 0.58 8.17
CA TYR A 46 -14.53 0.33 7.53
C TYR A 46 -13.43 1.23 8.08
N GLN A 47 -13.57 1.65 9.33
CA GLN A 47 -12.66 2.58 9.99
C GLN A 47 -12.04 2.00 11.24
N CYS A 48 -10.82 2.42 11.54
CA CYS A 48 -10.14 2.13 12.78
C CYS A 48 -9.18 3.28 13.13
N TYR A 49 -8.68 3.28 14.37
CA TYR A 49 -7.82 4.36 14.83
C TYR A 49 -6.71 3.88 15.77
N PRO A 50 -6.01 2.78 15.45
CA PRO A 50 -4.87 2.36 16.28
C PRO A 50 -3.73 3.39 16.18
N SER A 51 -2.98 3.56 17.26
CA SER A 51 -1.79 4.40 17.24
C SER A 51 -0.66 3.72 16.47
N TYR A 52 0.34 4.47 16.01
CA TYR A 52 1.54 3.90 15.40
C TYR A 52 2.25 2.91 16.34
N ARG A 53 2.23 3.22 17.64
CA ARG A 53 2.78 2.33 18.64
C ARG A 53 2.06 0.99 18.67
N THR A 54 0.72 1.02 18.68
CA THR A 54 -0.10 -0.19 18.69
C THR A 54 0.14 -1.03 17.44
N ILE A 55 0.18 -0.38 16.27
CA ILE A 55 0.49 -1.06 15.01
C ILE A 55 1.90 -1.68 15.08
N GLY A 56 2.88 -0.89 15.50
CA GLY A 56 4.27 -1.32 15.57
C GLY A 56 4.49 -2.51 16.52
N GLU A 57 3.82 -2.51 17.66
CA GLU A 57 3.87 -3.63 18.60
C GLU A 57 3.26 -4.91 18.01
N ALA A 58 2.17 -4.75 17.26
CA ALA A 58 1.48 -5.88 16.64
C ALA A 58 2.28 -6.52 15.49
N VAL A 59 2.95 -5.72 14.69
CA VAL A 59 3.65 -6.20 13.48
C VAL A 59 5.18 -6.23 13.61
N GLY A 60 5.70 -5.86 14.78
CA GLY A 60 7.14 -5.91 15.05
C GLY A 60 7.95 -4.83 14.35
N MET A 61 7.42 -3.60 14.28
CA MET A 61 8.06 -2.46 13.61
C MET A 61 8.14 -1.25 14.51
N SER A 62 9.12 -0.37 14.25
CA SER A 62 9.20 0.93 14.90
C SER A 62 8.07 1.85 14.45
N ARG A 63 7.77 2.88 15.24
CA ARG A 63 6.77 3.91 14.90
C ARG A 63 7.11 4.60 13.59
N ASN A 64 8.37 4.91 13.36
CA ASN A 64 8.82 5.58 12.13
C ASN A 64 8.59 4.70 10.90
N THR A 65 8.86 3.41 11.01
CA THR A 65 8.63 2.44 9.94
C THR A 65 7.13 2.31 9.65
N VAL A 66 6.30 2.25 10.70
CA VAL A 66 4.84 2.21 10.56
C VAL A 66 4.35 3.48 9.85
N ALA A 67 4.79 4.66 10.25
CA ALA A 67 4.41 5.92 9.63
C ALA A 67 4.76 5.94 8.14
N LYS A 68 5.94 5.45 7.78
CA LYS A 68 6.39 5.33 6.40
C LYS A 68 5.45 4.43 5.59
N TYR A 69 5.13 3.25 6.10
CA TYR A 69 4.26 2.30 5.40
C TYR A 69 2.82 2.77 5.31
N VAL A 70 2.31 3.42 6.35
CA VAL A 70 0.97 4.04 6.32
C VAL A 70 0.89 5.06 5.19
N ARG A 71 1.87 5.93 5.08
CA ARG A 71 1.94 6.93 4.01
C ARG A 71 1.98 6.28 2.63
N GLN A 72 2.78 5.23 2.48
CA GLN A 72 2.88 4.50 1.21
C GLN A 72 1.60 3.76 0.85
N LEU A 73 0.88 3.20 1.83
CA LEU A 73 -0.42 2.57 1.61
C LEU A 73 -1.48 3.61 1.17
N GLU A 74 -1.44 4.80 1.76
CA GLU A 74 -2.33 5.89 1.38
C GLU A 74 -2.03 6.37 -0.04
N GLU A 75 -0.77 6.50 -0.41
CA GLU A 75 -0.35 6.86 -1.78
C GLU A 75 -0.82 5.84 -2.81
N LYS A 76 -0.90 4.57 -2.43
CA LYS A 76 -1.40 3.50 -3.30
C LYS A 76 -2.92 3.42 -3.38
N GLY A 77 -3.64 4.23 -2.60
CA GLY A 77 -5.10 4.23 -2.61
C GLY A 77 -5.75 3.07 -1.86
N LEU A 78 -5.02 2.40 -0.98
CA LEU A 78 -5.54 1.30 -0.17
C LEU A 78 -6.22 1.78 1.10
N ILE A 79 -5.78 2.90 1.65
CA ILE A 79 -6.32 3.51 2.86
C ILE A 79 -6.42 5.02 2.69
N ARG A 80 -7.24 5.64 3.52
CA ARG A 80 -7.29 7.09 3.70
C ARG A 80 -7.08 7.37 5.18
N THR A 81 -6.31 8.41 5.49
CA THR A 81 -6.06 8.82 6.87
C THR A 81 -6.64 10.21 7.13
N GLU A 82 -7.15 10.41 8.33
CA GLU A 82 -7.64 11.70 8.80
C GLU A 82 -7.07 11.96 10.19
N ARG A 83 -6.69 13.20 10.45
CA ARG A 83 -6.23 13.61 11.77
C ARG A 83 -7.41 13.71 12.72
N THR A 84 -7.24 13.21 13.95
CA THR A 84 -8.22 13.35 15.01
C THR A 84 -7.71 14.27 16.10
N THR A 85 -8.63 14.91 16.82
CA THR A 85 -8.31 15.79 17.94
C THR A 85 -8.99 15.25 19.19
N VAL A 86 -8.26 15.17 20.30
CA VAL A 86 -8.78 14.79 21.60
C VAL A 86 -8.84 16.01 22.49
N THR A 87 -10.00 16.24 23.12
CA THR A 87 -10.17 17.30 24.11
C THR A 87 -9.86 16.75 25.50
N LEU A 88 -8.86 17.35 26.16
CA LEU A 88 -8.49 16.98 27.52
C LEU A 88 -9.50 17.56 28.53
N LYS A 89 -9.47 17.05 29.77
CA LYS A 89 -10.36 17.50 30.86
C LYS A 89 -10.22 19.00 31.16
N ASP A 90 -9.06 19.58 30.88
CA ASP A 90 -8.76 21.00 31.09
C ASP A 90 -9.17 21.91 29.90
N GLY A 91 -9.85 21.34 28.88
CA GLY A 91 -10.27 22.05 27.69
C GLY A 91 -9.21 22.16 26.60
N ARG A 92 -7.98 21.71 26.85
CA ARG A 92 -6.92 21.72 25.84
C ARG A 92 -7.19 20.66 24.78
N LYS A 93 -6.88 20.98 23.54
CA LYS A 93 -6.95 20.04 22.42
C LYS A 93 -5.55 19.50 22.13
N ARG A 94 -5.47 18.21 21.89
CA ARG A 94 -4.24 17.59 21.44
C ARG A 94 -4.53 16.62 20.30
N ASN A 95 -3.53 16.33 19.47
CA ASN A 95 -3.66 15.36 18.38
C ASN A 95 -3.91 13.95 18.95
N GLY A 96 -4.96 13.30 18.44
CA GLY A 96 -5.23 11.90 18.70
C GLY A 96 -4.56 11.01 17.67
N SER A 97 -4.88 9.72 17.74
CA SER A 97 -4.45 8.76 16.71
C SER A 97 -5.11 9.08 15.39
N LEU A 98 -4.46 8.72 14.28
CA LEU A 98 -5.08 8.86 12.96
C LEU A 98 -6.31 7.98 12.86
N LEU A 99 -7.32 8.47 12.16
CA LEU A 99 -8.46 7.68 11.74
C LEU A 99 -8.15 7.10 10.37
N TYR A 100 -8.17 5.77 10.28
CA TYR A 100 -7.90 5.05 9.05
C TYR A 100 -9.21 4.59 8.44
N THR A 101 -9.42 4.86 7.17
CA THR A 101 -10.52 4.30 6.40
C THR A 101 -9.94 3.33 5.39
N ILE A 102 -10.39 2.07 5.44
CA ILE A 102 -10.00 1.06 4.47
C ILE A 102 -10.81 1.29 3.20
N LEU A 103 -10.12 1.55 2.09
CA LEU A 103 -10.76 1.81 0.81
C LEU A 103 -10.99 0.51 0.04
N PRO A 104 -11.98 0.47 -0.87
CA PRO A 104 -12.14 -0.66 -1.76
C PRO A 104 -10.86 -0.87 -2.58
N PRO A 105 -10.40 -2.12 -2.75
CA PRO A 105 -9.11 -2.38 -3.42
C PRO A 105 -9.13 -2.08 -4.93
N GLU A 106 -10.30 -1.90 -5.52
CA GLU A 106 -10.45 -1.62 -6.95
C GLU A 106 -9.71 -0.35 -7.39
N GLN A 107 -9.73 0.70 -6.58
CA GLN A 107 -9.00 1.95 -6.88
C GLN A 107 -7.49 1.72 -6.92
N ALA A 108 -6.97 0.94 -5.98
CA ALA A 108 -5.54 0.61 -5.94
C ALA A 108 -5.14 -0.25 -7.13
N VAL A 109 -6.00 -1.17 -7.55
CA VAL A 109 -5.80 -2.00 -8.75
C VAL A 109 -5.73 -1.14 -10.01
N GLU A 110 -6.67 -0.23 -10.19
CA GLU A 110 -6.68 0.68 -11.34
C GLU A 110 -5.43 1.54 -11.38
N GLN A 111 -5.03 2.11 -10.24
CA GLN A 111 -3.84 2.93 -10.13
C GLN A 111 -2.59 2.11 -10.47
N PHE A 112 -2.47 0.90 -9.94
CA PHE A 112 -1.36 0.00 -10.22
C PHE A 112 -1.28 -0.35 -11.71
N ASN A 113 -2.42 -0.69 -12.32
CA ASN A 113 -2.50 -1.03 -13.73
C ASN A 113 -2.10 0.15 -14.62
N ARG A 114 -2.54 1.37 -14.29
CA ARG A 114 -2.13 2.59 -14.99
C ARG A 114 -0.62 2.84 -14.89
N GLN A 115 -0.05 2.62 -13.72
CA GLN A 115 1.39 2.76 -13.51
C GLN A 115 2.18 1.72 -14.31
N GLN A 116 1.70 0.47 -14.36
CA GLN A 116 2.34 -0.58 -15.14
C GLN A 116 2.28 -0.28 -16.64
N LEU A 117 1.13 0.20 -17.12
CA LEU A 117 0.97 0.60 -18.52
C LEU A 117 1.91 1.76 -18.87
N ALA A 118 1.97 2.80 -18.02
CA ALA A 118 2.86 3.93 -18.23
C ALA A 118 4.34 3.50 -18.26
N LYS A 119 4.74 2.58 -17.41
CA LYS A 119 6.11 2.02 -17.43
C LYS A 119 6.38 1.25 -18.71
N ALA A 120 5.42 0.46 -19.19
CA ALA A 120 5.57 -0.30 -20.43
C ALA A 120 5.68 0.64 -21.64
N GLU A 121 4.86 1.69 -21.70
CA GLU A 121 4.91 2.71 -22.75
C GLU A 121 6.26 3.45 -22.74
N ALA A 122 6.73 3.86 -21.56
CA ALA A 122 8.03 4.52 -21.42
C ALA A 122 9.19 3.62 -21.86
N ALA A 123 9.13 2.32 -21.53
CA ALA A 123 10.13 1.34 -21.94
C ALA A 123 10.11 1.15 -23.47
N ALA A 124 8.91 1.08 -24.08
CA ALA A 124 8.76 0.97 -25.53
C ALA A 124 9.32 2.19 -26.25
N GLU A 125 9.06 3.39 -25.72
CA GLU A 125 9.57 4.65 -26.28
C GLU A 125 11.10 4.71 -26.20
N ARG A 126 11.69 4.31 -25.09
CA ARG A 126 13.15 4.23 -24.95
C ARG A 126 13.77 3.28 -25.97
N ARG A 127 13.14 2.14 -26.25
CA ARG A 127 13.61 1.20 -27.28
C ARG A 127 13.56 1.81 -28.65
N ARG A 128 12.48 2.52 -29.00
CA ARG A 128 12.33 3.21 -30.29
C ARG A 128 13.45 4.22 -30.46
N ILE A 129 13.74 5.03 -29.43
CA ILE A 129 14.78 6.03 -29.45
C ILE A 129 16.15 5.36 -29.65
N GLN A 130 16.44 4.30 -28.90
CA GLN A 130 17.71 3.56 -29.01
C GLN A 130 17.86 2.94 -30.39
N ASP A 131 16.81 2.33 -30.94
CA ASP A 131 16.84 1.74 -32.28
C ASP A 131 17.08 2.81 -33.36
N THR A 132 16.45 3.97 -33.24
CA THR A 132 16.64 5.09 -34.14
C THR A 132 18.09 5.61 -34.09
N LEU A 133 18.62 5.79 -32.89
CA LEU A 133 20.01 6.23 -32.69
C LEU A 133 20.99 5.19 -33.23
N ALA A 134 20.75 3.92 -33.02
CA ALA A 134 21.58 2.85 -33.54
C ALA A 134 21.59 2.83 -35.08
N LYS A 135 20.44 3.03 -35.72
CA LYS A 135 20.32 3.15 -37.18
C LYS A 135 21.08 4.37 -37.69
N GLN A 136 20.91 5.51 -37.04
CA GLN A 136 21.62 6.75 -37.42
C GLN A 136 23.14 6.58 -37.28
N ALA A 137 23.59 5.93 -36.23
CA ALA A 137 25.01 5.65 -36.04
C ALA A 137 25.55 4.69 -37.11
N ALA A 138 24.77 3.68 -37.50
CA ALA A 138 25.15 2.73 -38.56
C ALA A 138 25.18 3.37 -39.93
N GLU A 139 24.31 4.38 -40.19
CA GLU A 139 24.19 5.10 -41.47
C GLU A 139 25.11 6.33 -41.54
N ALA A 140 25.75 6.71 -40.41
CA ALA A 140 26.64 7.87 -40.43
C ALA A 140 27.82 7.61 -41.31
N PRO A 141 28.23 8.59 -42.24
CA PRO A 141 29.40 8.43 -43.07
C PRO A 141 30.67 8.35 -42.22
N PRO A 142 31.66 7.56 -42.65
CA PRO A 142 32.93 7.48 -41.89
C PRO A 142 33.56 8.88 -41.82
N SER A 143 34.08 9.22 -40.66
CA SER A 143 34.75 10.51 -40.45
C SER A 143 35.88 10.69 -41.48
N PRO A 144 35.92 11.80 -42.22
CA PRO A 144 37.05 12.08 -43.09
C PRO A 144 38.31 12.23 -42.24
N LEU A 145 39.35 11.54 -42.67
CA LEU A 145 40.66 11.66 -42.05
C LEU A 145 41.28 13.02 -42.30
#